data_c9ecdb6f4ab40fbf040477de66053cfa
#
_entry.id   c9ecdb6f4ab40fbf040477de66053cfa
#
_cell.length_a   1.000
_cell.length_b   1.000
_cell.length_c   1.000
_cell.angle_alpha   90.00
_cell.angle_beta   90.00
_cell.angle_gamma   90.00
#
_symmetry.space_group_name_H-M   'P 1'
#
loop_
_entity.id
_entity.type
_entity.pdbx_description
1 polymer ?
#
loop_
_entity_poly.entity_id
_entity_poly.type
_entity_poly.pdbx_seq_one_letter_code
_entity_poly.pdbx_strand_id
1 'polypeptide(L)'
;MPRALILGGTGLVGRATALRLLESGWRVDVVGRDPDRMPAELTAAGGKFVEADRADQAQTRAALGSGADLLVDCLCFTAADARSLLPLAANSGSTVVMSSRAVYVDAAGRHVNSDVPPHFATPITEDRPTLAPATDTDHRSREGYGPNKVAAEQVVLESGLPVSVVRASRMHGIGASPAREWAVVKRVLDGRTILLLARRGAGIVHGTAAANLAALIETIAHRPGTRVLNCADPDAPSALEICRTIAGHLGHVWEEVLLDDTAPAGLGRTPWDSPHPIVLDTSAATALGHRPAGTYATTIAPALDRLVDAARRGRRPADADSFTEYLDYAAEDAFLARRGGSLTGGSATGPRR
;
A
#
# COMPACT_ATOMS: atom_id res chain seq x y z
N MET A 1 24.88 -18.28 -7.89
CA MET A 1 24.09 -17.04 -7.79
C MET A 1 22.62 -17.46 -7.77
N PRO A 2 21.88 -17.18 -6.71
CA PRO A 2 20.49 -17.57 -6.62
C PRO A 2 19.64 -16.84 -7.67
N ARG A 3 18.55 -17.47 -8.08
CA ARG A 3 17.63 -16.96 -9.12
C ARG A 3 16.25 -16.69 -8.57
N ALA A 4 15.72 -15.50 -8.86
CA ALA A 4 14.33 -15.15 -8.58
C ALA A 4 13.53 -14.97 -9.86
N LEU A 5 12.29 -15.50 -9.88
CA LEU A 5 11.28 -15.25 -10.90
C LEU A 5 10.16 -14.43 -10.28
N ILE A 6 9.83 -13.27 -10.85
CA ILE A 6 8.83 -12.36 -10.29
C ILE A 6 7.69 -12.15 -11.29
N LEU A 7 6.53 -12.77 -11.06
CA LEU A 7 5.30 -12.57 -11.82
C LEU A 7 4.68 -11.23 -11.44
N GLY A 8 4.50 -10.34 -12.43
CA GLY A 8 4.11 -8.95 -12.19
C GLY A 8 5.26 -8.06 -11.73
N GLY A 9 6.47 -8.40 -12.14
CA GLY A 9 7.71 -7.76 -11.68
C GLY A 9 7.86 -6.28 -12.06
N THR A 10 7.07 -5.75 -13.02
CA THR A 10 7.08 -4.32 -13.40
C THR A 10 6.19 -3.44 -12.51
N GLY A 11 5.33 -4.04 -11.66
CA GLY A 11 4.46 -3.33 -10.71
C GLY A 11 5.19 -2.86 -9.45
N LEU A 12 4.49 -2.14 -8.57
CA LEU A 12 5.03 -1.57 -7.33
C LEU A 12 5.86 -2.57 -6.50
N VAL A 13 5.26 -3.72 -6.17
CA VAL A 13 5.89 -4.76 -5.34
C VAL A 13 7.01 -5.45 -6.10
N GLY A 14 6.73 -5.90 -7.33
CA GLY A 14 7.69 -6.63 -8.13
C GLY A 14 8.95 -5.83 -8.44
N ARG A 15 8.78 -4.54 -8.76
CA ARG A 15 9.89 -3.61 -9.01
C ARG A 15 10.77 -3.42 -7.77
N ALA A 16 10.18 -3.14 -6.61
CA ALA A 16 10.95 -2.97 -5.36
C ALA A 16 11.67 -4.25 -4.97
N THR A 17 11.01 -5.40 -5.13
CA THR A 17 11.61 -6.72 -4.86
C THR A 17 12.75 -7.01 -5.83
N ALA A 18 12.55 -6.74 -7.13
CA ALA A 18 13.59 -6.96 -8.14
C ALA A 18 14.84 -6.14 -7.86
N LEU A 19 14.70 -4.82 -7.58
CA LEU A 19 15.83 -3.95 -7.24
C LEU A 19 16.60 -4.49 -6.03
N ARG A 20 15.90 -4.79 -4.94
CA ARG A 20 16.52 -5.28 -3.72
C ARG A 20 17.29 -6.59 -3.93
N LEU A 21 16.70 -7.53 -4.66
CA LEU A 21 17.35 -8.82 -4.94
C LEU A 21 18.57 -8.66 -5.85
N LEU A 22 18.50 -7.77 -6.86
CA LEU A 22 19.66 -7.44 -7.71
C LEU A 22 20.79 -6.85 -6.90
N GLU A 23 20.50 -5.89 -5.98
CA GLU A 23 21.48 -5.31 -5.06
C GLU A 23 22.12 -6.36 -4.13
N SER A 24 21.34 -7.39 -3.76
CA SER A 24 21.82 -8.53 -2.94
C SER A 24 22.50 -9.62 -3.78
N GLY A 25 22.76 -9.39 -5.06
CA GLY A 25 23.51 -10.30 -5.93
C GLY A 25 22.70 -11.48 -6.49
N TRP A 26 21.37 -11.37 -6.54
CA TRP A 26 20.52 -12.37 -7.20
C TRP A 26 20.49 -12.14 -8.70
N ARG A 27 20.26 -13.21 -9.46
CA ARG A 27 19.78 -13.13 -10.84
C ARG A 27 18.26 -12.98 -10.80
N VAL A 28 17.70 -11.94 -11.42
CA VAL A 28 16.27 -11.64 -11.35
C VAL A 28 15.66 -11.62 -12.75
N ASP A 29 14.66 -12.47 -12.95
CA ASP A 29 13.81 -12.50 -14.13
C ASP A 29 12.47 -11.81 -13.78
N VAL A 30 12.19 -10.71 -14.45
CA VAL A 30 11.00 -9.86 -14.30
C VAL A 30 9.98 -10.26 -15.35
N VAL A 31 8.89 -10.91 -14.95
CA VAL A 31 7.86 -11.38 -15.87
C VAL A 31 6.77 -10.32 -16.06
N GLY A 32 6.45 -10.04 -17.30
CA GLY A 32 5.40 -9.11 -17.71
C GLY A 32 4.97 -9.34 -19.16
N ARG A 33 3.88 -8.69 -19.58
CA ARG A 33 3.32 -8.83 -20.93
C ARG A 33 3.86 -7.81 -21.93
N ASP A 34 4.45 -6.75 -21.45
CA ASP A 34 4.84 -5.59 -22.24
C ASP A 34 6.27 -5.17 -21.85
N PRO A 35 7.26 -5.41 -22.73
CA PRO A 35 8.65 -5.07 -22.46
C PRO A 35 8.88 -3.57 -22.29
N ASP A 36 8.06 -2.71 -22.93
CA ASP A 36 8.18 -1.25 -22.81
C ASP A 36 7.85 -0.75 -21.39
N ARG A 37 7.19 -1.59 -20.59
CA ARG A 37 6.92 -1.32 -19.17
C ARG A 37 8.04 -1.73 -18.23
N MET A 38 9.12 -2.30 -18.75
CA MET A 38 10.30 -2.63 -17.91
C MET A 38 10.93 -1.33 -17.39
N PRO A 39 10.99 -1.13 -16.07
CA PRO A 39 11.63 0.05 -15.52
C PRO A 39 13.12 0.12 -15.90
N ALA A 40 13.58 1.27 -16.40
CA ALA A 40 14.96 1.46 -16.85
C ALA A 40 15.99 1.15 -15.74
N GLU A 41 15.67 1.44 -14.49
CA GLU A 41 16.53 1.15 -13.35
C GLU A 41 16.70 -0.37 -13.11
N LEU A 42 15.69 -1.19 -13.41
CA LEU A 42 15.83 -2.65 -13.31
C LEU A 42 16.76 -3.18 -14.39
N THR A 43 16.64 -2.64 -15.61
CA THR A 43 17.54 -2.99 -16.71
C THR A 43 18.98 -2.56 -16.38
N ALA A 44 19.16 -1.36 -15.87
CA ALA A 44 20.47 -0.83 -15.46
C ALA A 44 21.11 -1.66 -14.32
N ALA A 45 20.29 -2.19 -13.41
CA ALA A 45 20.74 -3.06 -12.32
C ALA A 45 20.98 -4.53 -12.76
N GLY A 46 20.75 -4.87 -14.04
CA GLY A 46 20.97 -6.22 -14.59
C GLY A 46 19.78 -7.16 -14.52
N GLY A 47 18.58 -6.63 -14.22
CA GLY A 47 17.33 -7.40 -14.29
C GLY A 47 16.98 -7.78 -15.73
N LYS A 48 16.52 -9.02 -15.92
CA LYS A 48 16.11 -9.54 -17.22
C LYS A 48 14.60 -9.52 -17.35
N PHE A 49 14.08 -8.89 -18.42
CA PHE A 49 12.67 -9.00 -18.75
C PHE A 49 12.38 -10.35 -19.44
N VAL A 50 11.30 -10.99 -19.03
CA VAL A 50 10.77 -12.22 -19.63
C VAL A 50 9.33 -11.96 -20.01
N GLU A 51 9.04 -11.93 -21.31
CA GLU A 51 7.70 -11.75 -21.81
C GLU A 51 6.87 -13.02 -21.57
N ALA A 52 5.83 -12.89 -20.73
CA ALA A 52 4.86 -13.95 -20.51
C ALA A 52 3.57 -13.37 -19.90
N ASP A 53 2.43 -13.96 -20.28
CA ASP A 53 1.17 -13.72 -19.57
C ASP A 53 1.09 -14.66 -18.36
N ARG A 54 0.87 -14.09 -17.19
CA ARG A 54 0.71 -14.84 -15.94
C ARG A 54 -0.47 -15.81 -16.00
N ALA A 55 -1.51 -15.51 -16.77
CA ALA A 55 -2.66 -16.39 -16.96
C ALA A 55 -2.37 -17.59 -17.89
N ASP A 56 -1.31 -17.53 -18.67
CA ASP A 56 -0.87 -18.61 -19.57
C ASP A 56 0.12 -19.53 -18.84
N GLN A 57 -0.34 -20.73 -18.50
CA GLN A 57 0.49 -21.72 -17.78
C GLN A 57 1.69 -22.22 -18.61
N ALA A 58 1.60 -22.27 -19.92
CA ALA A 58 2.70 -22.72 -20.76
C ALA A 58 3.81 -21.66 -20.78
N GLN A 59 3.44 -20.39 -20.94
CA GLN A 59 4.38 -19.27 -20.92
C GLN A 59 5.04 -19.11 -19.55
N THR A 60 4.28 -19.17 -18.44
CA THR A 60 4.86 -19.06 -17.08
C THR A 60 5.77 -20.24 -16.73
N ARG A 61 5.44 -21.45 -17.20
CA ARG A 61 6.30 -22.63 -17.06
C ARG A 61 7.59 -22.48 -17.88
N ALA A 62 7.49 -21.97 -19.11
CA ALA A 62 8.66 -21.68 -19.95
C ALA A 62 9.54 -20.59 -19.30
N ALA A 63 8.96 -19.55 -18.72
CA ALA A 63 9.68 -18.51 -17.97
C ALA A 63 10.41 -19.07 -16.74
N LEU A 64 9.78 -20.00 -16.01
CA LEU A 64 10.42 -20.66 -14.87
C LEU A 64 11.60 -21.56 -15.32
N GLY A 65 11.46 -22.27 -16.44
CA GLY A 65 12.47 -23.19 -16.97
C GLY A 65 12.76 -24.33 -16.00
N SER A 66 14.04 -24.52 -15.63
CA SER A 66 14.48 -25.59 -14.73
C SER A 66 14.19 -25.33 -13.23
N GLY A 67 13.58 -24.21 -12.89
CA GLY A 67 13.25 -23.83 -11.50
C GLY A 67 13.87 -22.50 -11.08
N ALA A 68 13.48 -22.03 -9.90
CA ALA A 68 14.02 -20.82 -9.27
C ALA A 68 14.23 -21.05 -7.77
N ASP A 69 15.19 -20.32 -7.16
CA ASP A 69 15.35 -20.33 -5.71
C ASP A 69 14.22 -19.56 -5.02
N LEU A 70 13.69 -18.54 -5.69
CA LEU A 70 12.54 -17.74 -5.25
C LEU A 70 11.55 -17.51 -6.39
N LEU A 71 10.27 -17.81 -6.14
CA LEU A 71 9.14 -17.41 -6.97
C LEU A 71 8.29 -16.38 -6.22
N VAL A 72 8.04 -15.23 -6.84
CA VAL A 72 7.15 -14.20 -6.28
C VAL A 72 5.96 -13.99 -7.21
N ASP A 73 4.74 -14.20 -6.72
CA ASP A 73 3.52 -13.89 -7.47
C ASP A 73 2.80 -12.66 -6.89
N CYS A 74 2.94 -11.55 -7.59
CA CYS A 74 2.25 -10.29 -7.27
C CYS A 74 0.81 -10.25 -7.82
N LEU A 75 0.39 -11.25 -8.61
CA LEU A 75 -0.84 -11.25 -9.41
C LEU A 75 -1.80 -12.39 -9.04
N CYS A 76 -1.58 -13.10 -7.94
CA CYS A 76 -2.45 -14.15 -7.44
C CYS A 76 -3.65 -13.52 -6.72
N PHE A 77 -4.79 -13.39 -7.40
CA PHE A 77 -6.01 -12.79 -6.85
C PHE A 77 -7.07 -13.80 -6.47
N THR A 78 -7.13 -14.94 -7.16
CA THR A 78 -8.21 -15.92 -7.05
C THR A 78 -7.68 -17.32 -6.72
N ALA A 79 -8.58 -18.21 -6.28
CA ALA A 79 -8.24 -19.64 -6.11
C ALA A 79 -7.77 -20.30 -7.43
N ALA A 80 -8.28 -19.86 -8.58
CA ALA A 80 -7.83 -20.34 -9.88
C ALA A 80 -6.38 -19.91 -10.16
N ASP A 81 -6.03 -18.65 -9.85
CA ASP A 81 -4.65 -18.17 -9.92
C ASP A 81 -3.73 -19.00 -9.01
N ALA A 82 -4.16 -19.24 -7.79
CA ALA A 82 -3.40 -20.04 -6.82
C ALA A 82 -3.16 -21.46 -7.33
N ARG A 83 -4.20 -22.16 -7.85
CA ARG A 83 -4.04 -23.49 -8.43
C ARG A 83 -3.06 -23.50 -9.61
N SER A 84 -3.12 -22.48 -10.48
CA SER A 84 -2.19 -22.38 -11.62
C SER A 84 -0.74 -22.11 -11.19
N LEU A 85 -0.53 -21.59 -9.99
CA LEU A 85 0.80 -21.32 -9.42
C LEU A 85 1.45 -22.60 -8.84
N LEU A 86 0.68 -23.57 -8.34
CA LEU A 86 1.24 -24.72 -7.63
C LEU A 86 2.30 -25.51 -8.42
N PRO A 87 2.16 -25.77 -9.73
CA PRO A 87 3.21 -26.44 -10.51
C PRO A 87 4.52 -25.63 -10.59
N LEU A 88 4.46 -24.30 -10.54
CA LEU A 88 5.62 -23.44 -10.50
C LEU A 88 6.26 -23.44 -9.10
N ALA A 89 5.42 -23.38 -8.05
CA ALA A 89 5.85 -23.41 -6.66
C ALA A 89 6.56 -24.75 -6.32
N ALA A 90 6.08 -25.87 -6.87
CA ALA A 90 6.70 -27.19 -6.70
C ALA A 90 8.12 -27.30 -7.30
N ASN A 91 8.46 -26.41 -8.21
CA ASN A 91 9.79 -26.29 -8.84
C ASN A 91 10.57 -25.04 -8.37
N SER A 92 10.20 -24.52 -7.20
CA SER A 92 10.82 -23.33 -6.61
C SER A 92 11.26 -23.61 -5.17
N GLY A 93 12.41 -23.07 -4.76
CA GLY A 93 12.94 -23.28 -3.40
C GLY A 93 12.08 -22.60 -2.33
N SER A 94 11.57 -21.41 -2.63
CA SER A 94 10.65 -20.65 -1.80
C SER A 94 9.65 -19.93 -2.70
N THR A 95 8.40 -19.81 -2.26
CA THR A 95 7.35 -19.07 -3.00
C THR A 95 6.69 -18.03 -2.11
N VAL A 96 6.49 -16.83 -2.65
CA VAL A 96 5.76 -15.75 -1.99
C VAL A 96 4.51 -15.39 -2.80
N VAL A 97 3.38 -15.38 -2.14
CA VAL A 97 2.08 -14.97 -2.70
C VAL A 97 1.61 -13.70 -2.00
N MET A 98 1.31 -12.67 -2.78
CA MET A 98 0.81 -11.42 -2.24
C MET A 98 -0.67 -11.51 -1.88
N SER A 99 -0.97 -11.23 -0.61
CA SER A 99 -2.31 -11.03 -0.08
C SER A 99 -2.46 -9.62 0.49
N SER A 100 -3.48 -9.38 1.31
CA SER A 100 -3.86 -8.05 1.77
C SER A 100 -4.52 -8.10 3.16
N ARG A 101 -4.36 -7.05 3.94
CA ARG A 101 -5.16 -6.81 5.15
C ARG A 101 -6.67 -6.79 4.90
N ALA A 102 -7.12 -6.63 3.65
CA ALA A 102 -8.53 -6.62 3.29
C ALA A 102 -9.23 -7.97 3.52
N VAL A 103 -8.49 -9.01 3.87
CA VAL A 103 -9.04 -10.30 4.26
C VAL A 103 -9.59 -10.31 5.69
N TYR A 104 -9.11 -9.44 6.58
CA TYR A 104 -9.51 -9.43 7.99
C TYR A 104 -10.91 -8.86 8.21
N VAL A 105 -11.61 -9.43 9.20
CA VAL A 105 -12.89 -8.92 9.71
C VAL A 105 -12.80 -8.56 11.19
N ASP A 106 -13.58 -7.56 11.60
CA ASP A 106 -13.77 -7.22 13.01
C ASP A 106 -14.80 -8.16 13.68
N ALA A 107 -15.06 -7.98 14.98
CA ALA A 107 -16.01 -8.81 15.73
C ALA A 107 -17.46 -8.75 15.19
N ALA A 108 -17.79 -7.73 14.39
CA ALA A 108 -19.09 -7.59 13.73
C ALA A 108 -19.08 -8.10 12.28
N GLY A 109 -18.00 -8.74 11.81
CA GLY A 109 -17.83 -9.23 10.45
C GLY A 109 -17.52 -8.12 9.42
N ARG A 110 -17.23 -6.88 9.85
CA ARG A 110 -16.92 -5.76 8.96
C ARG A 110 -15.43 -5.81 8.56
N HIS A 111 -15.14 -5.37 7.35
CA HIS A 111 -13.79 -5.32 6.78
C HIS A 111 -13.51 -3.96 6.14
N VAL A 112 -12.31 -3.71 5.67
CA VAL A 112 -11.88 -2.40 5.16
C VAL A 112 -12.66 -1.91 3.93
N ASN A 113 -13.40 -2.78 3.27
CA ASN A 113 -14.26 -2.46 2.13
C ASN A 113 -15.76 -2.44 2.51
N SER A 114 -16.13 -2.60 3.78
CA SER A 114 -17.52 -2.46 4.24
C SER A 114 -17.98 -1.00 4.19
N ASP A 115 -19.29 -0.77 4.07
CA ASP A 115 -19.87 0.58 4.10
C ASP A 115 -19.70 1.23 5.47
N VAL A 116 -19.85 0.44 6.53
CA VAL A 116 -19.53 0.87 7.89
C VAL A 116 -18.06 0.53 8.18
N PRO A 117 -17.25 1.51 8.58
CA PRO A 117 -15.85 1.26 8.90
C PRO A 117 -15.65 0.17 9.97
N PRO A 118 -14.69 -0.73 9.79
CA PRO A 118 -14.41 -1.76 10.79
C PRO A 118 -13.78 -1.16 12.05
N HIS A 119 -14.01 -1.84 13.18
CA HIS A 119 -13.38 -1.53 14.45
C HIS A 119 -12.57 -2.75 14.92
N PHE A 120 -11.32 -2.82 14.50
CA PHE A 120 -10.43 -3.90 14.88
C PHE A 120 -9.87 -3.70 16.30
N ALA A 121 -9.70 -4.79 17.04
CA ALA A 121 -8.76 -4.81 18.15
C ALA A 121 -7.34 -4.77 17.55
N THR A 122 -6.62 -3.69 17.77
CA THR A 122 -5.28 -3.47 17.22
C THR A 122 -4.19 -3.72 18.28
N PRO A 123 -3.02 -4.22 17.83
CA PRO A 123 -2.67 -4.58 16.46
C PRO A 123 -3.35 -5.87 15.99
N ILE A 124 -3.55 -5.98 14.65
CA ILE A 124 -4.20 -7.13 14.00
C ILE A 124 -3.13 -8.19 13.75
N THR A 125 -3.25 -9.34 14.39
CA THR A 125 -2.37 -10.50 14.23
C THR A 125 -2.84 -11.42 13.09
N GLU A 126 -1.99 -12.31 12.59
CA GLU A 126 -2.29 -13.20 11.47
C GLU A 126 -3.38 -14.24 11.77
N ASP A 127 -3.62 -14.55 13.03
CA ASP A 127 -4.66 -15.49 13.52
C ASP A 127 -6.06 -14.86 13.62
N ARG A 128 -6.20 -13.56 13.37
CA ARG A 128 -7.51 -12.90 13.38
C ARG A 128 -8.45 -13.48 12.32
N PRO A 129 -9.77 -13.52 12.61
CA PRO A 129 -10.75 -13.98 11.63
C PRO A 129 -10.64 -13.24 10.30
N THR A 130 -10.86 -14.00 9.23
CA THR A 130 -10.91 -13.49 7.86
C THR A 130 -12.32 -13.63 7.29
N LEU A 131 -12.55 -12.97 6.16
CA LEU A 131 -13.73 -13.19 5.34
C LEU A 131 -13.86 -14.66 4.96
N ALA A 132 -15.09 -15.11 4.70
CA ALA A 132 -15.33 -16.40 4.07
C ALA A 132 -14.73 -16.40 2.65
N PRO A 133 -14.14 -17.51 2.20
CA PRO A 133 -13.63 -17.61 0.84
C PRO A 133 -14.77 -17.58 -0.18
N ALA A 134 -14.57 -16.89 -1.29
CA ALA A 134 -15.47 -16.93 -2.44
C ALA A 134 -14.66 -17.07 -3.73
N THR A 135 -15.25 -17.72 -4.74
CA THR A 135 -14.57 -18.03 -6.00
C THR A 135 -15.35 -17.61 -7.23
N ASP A 136 -16.59 -17.19 -7.06
CA ASP A 136 -17.56 -16.85 -8.10
C ASP A 136 -17.85 -15.33 -8.20
N THR A 137 -17.18 -14.51 -7.37
CA THR A 137 -17.31 -13.07 -7.37
C THR A 137 -16.15 -12.40 -8.13
N ASP A 138 -16.41 -11.25 -8.74
CA ASP A 138 -15.33 -10.48 -9.39
C ASP A 138 -14.32 -9.99 -8.36
N HIS A 139 -13.10 -10.49 -8.43
CA HIS A 139 -11.98 -10.10 -7.55
C HIS A 139 -11.57 -8.62 -7.69
N ARG A 140 -12.04 -7.92 -8.73
CA ARG A 140 -11.78 -6.49 -8.93
C ARG A 140 -12.84 -5.63 -8.26
N SER A 141 -13.98 -6.21 -7.87
CA SER A 141 -14.99 -5.49 -7.13
C SER A 141 -14.55 -5.25 -5.68
N ARG A 142 -15.15 -4.26 -5.06
CA ARG A 142 -14.91 -3.92 -3.67
C ARG A 142 -15.28 -5.09 -2.73
N GLU A 143 -16.38 -5.74 -3.02
CA GLU A 143 -16.95 -6.86 -2.25
C GLU A 143 -16.20 -8.16 -2.49
N GLY A 144 -15.81 -8.43 -3.74
CA GLY A 144 -15.19 -9.69 -4.13
C GLY A 144 -13.69 -9.79 -3.86
N TYR A 145 -12.99 -8.65 -3.70
CA TYR A 145 -11.53 -8.66 -3.55
C TYR A 145 -11.05 -9.48 -2.34
N GLY A 146 -11.57 -9.20 -1.15
CA GLY A 146 -11.17 -9.90 0.08
C GLY A 146 -11.48 -11.39 0.06
N PRO A 147 -12.73 -11.82 -0.22
CA PRO A 147 -13.11 -13.24 -0.30
C PRO A 147 -12.30 -14.06 -1.31
N ASN A 148 -11.99 -13.48 -2.48
CA ASN A 148 -11.14 -14.14 -3.48
C ASN A 148 -9.68 -14.30 -2.99
N LYS A 149 -9.14 -13.30 -2.29
CA LYS A 149 -7.81 -13.42 -1.66
C LYS A 149 -7.78 -14.53 -0.62
N VAL A 150 -8.81 -14.64 0.23
CA VAL A 150 -8.91 -15.75 1.21
C VAL A 150 -8.94 -17.10 0.50
N ALA A 151 -9.73 -17.24 -0.58
CA ALA A 151 -9.79 -18.47 -1.36
C ALA A 151 -8.42 -18.83 -1.99
N ALA A 152 -7.67 -17.85 -2.45
CA ALA A 152 -6.31 -18.05 -2.96
C ALA A 152 -5.34 -18.48 -1.84
N GLU A 153 -5.40 -17.82 -0.67
CA GLU A 153 -4.60 -18.20 0.50
C GLU A 153 -4.81 -19.65 0.90
N GLN A 154 -6.06 -20.10 0.99
CA GLN A 154 -6.38 -21.50 1.35
C GLN A 154 -5.73 -22.48 0.39
N VAL A 155 -5.87 -22.29 -0.92
CA VAL A 155 -5.29 -23.18 -1.93
C VAL A 155 -3.77 -23.31 -1.77
N VAL A 156 -3.05 -22.22 -1.55
CA VAL A 156 -1.59 -22.30 -1.45
C VAL A 156 -1.12 -22.83 -0.10
N LEU A 157 -1.83 -22.54 0.99
CA LEU A 157 -1.48 -23.03 2.33
C LEU A 157 -1.76 -24.52 2.51
N GLU A 158 -2.80 -25.05 1.85
CA GLU A 158 -3.13 -26.47 1.87
C GLU A 158 -2.28 -27.32 0.91
N SER A 159 -1.46 -26.71 0.08
CA SER A 159 -0.68 -27.38 -0.95
C SER A 159 0.48 -28.24 -0.41
N GLY A 160 0.91 -28.04 0.82
CA GLY A 160 2.10 -28.66 1.41
C GLY A 160 3.43 -28.14 0.84
N LEU A 161 3.41 -27.13 -0.05
CA LEU A 161 4.60 -26.52 -0.65
C LEU A 161 5.11 -25.36 0.23
N PRO A 162 6.40 -24.99 0.11
CA PRO A 162 6.99 -23.88 0.88
C PRO A 162 6.49 -22.51 0.36
N VAL A 163 5.23 -22.20 0.62
CA VAL A 163 4.57 -20.95 0.20
C VAL A 163 4.31 -20.07 1.39
N SER A 164 4.86 -18.86 1.37
CA SER A 164 4.56 -17.80 2.33
C SER A 164 3.54 -16.82 1.72
N VAL A 165 2.42 -16.66 2.40
CA VAL A 165 1.40 -15.65 2.09
C VAL A 165 1.75 -14.37 2.83
N VAL A 166 1.82 -13.24 2.12
CA VAL A 166 2.11 -11.93 2.73
C VAL A 166 0.89 -11.03 2.65
N ARG A 167 0.29 -10.73 3.79
CA ARG A 167 -0.83 -9.80 3.95
C ARG A 167 -0.28 -8.39 4.15
N ALA A 168 -0.13 -7.65 3.05
CA ALA A 168 0.34 -6.27 3.09
C ALA A 168 -0.77 -5.32 3.54
N SER A 169 -0.40 -4.25 4.26
CA SER A 169 -1.29 -3.15 4.60
C SER A 169 -1.44 -2.20 3.39
N ARG A 170 -1.66 -0.91 3.64
CA ARG A 170 -1.83 0.09 2.57
C ARG A 170 -0.48 0.40 1.93
N MET A 171 -0.23 -0.14 0.75
CA MET A 171 1.07 0.00 0.09
C MET A 171 1.33 1.42 -0.40
N HIS A 172 2.59 1.85 -0.29
CA HIS A 172 3.12 3.10 -0.79
C HIS A 172 4.54 2.95 -1.36
N GLY A 173 5.01 3.97 -2.06
CA GLY A 173 6.34 4.00 -2.69
C GLY A 173 6.29 4.38 -4.16
N ILE A 174 7.43 4.28 -4.85
CA ILE A 174 7.55 4.66 -6.25
C ILE A 174 6.68 3.75 -7.13
N GLY A 175 5.70 4.37 -7.82
CA GLY A 175 4.78 3.63 -8.70
C GLY A 175 3.54 3.12 -7.99
N ALA A 176 3.28 3.54 -6.75
CA ALA A 176 2.01 3.25 -6.08
C ALA A 176 0.82 3.82 -6.89
N SER A 177 -0.21 3.00 -7.04
CA SER A 177 -1.50 3.38 -7.59
C SER A 177 -2.59 2.74 -6.72
N PRO A 178 -3.44 3.58 -6.10
CA PRO A 178 -3.44 5.04 -6.14
C PRO A 178 -2.28 5.69 -5.37
N ALA A 179 -1.74 6.80 -5.94
CA ALA A 179 -0.69 7.61 -5.33
C ALA A 179 -1.30 8.57 -4.29
N ARG A 180 -1.62 8.07 -3.09
CA ARG A 180 -2.40 8.78 -2.07
C ARG A 180 -1.75 10.07 -1.58
N GLU A 181 -0.43 10.10 -1.56
CA GLU A 181 0.38 11.27 -1.22
C GLU A 181 0.08 12.47 -2.10
N TRP A 182 -0.47 12.24 -3.30
CA TRP A 182 -0.89 13.30 -4.21
C TRP A 182 -1.90 14.26 -3.60
N ALA A 183 -2.80 13.79 -2.74
CA ALA A 183 -3.77 14.66 -2.04
C ALA A 183 -3.10 15.75 -1.19
N VAL A 184 -1.89 15.49 -0.70
CA VAL A 184 -1.09 16.42 0.12
C VAL A 184 -0.07 17.16 -0.74
N VAL A 185 0.65 16.45 -1.62
CA VAL A 185 1.61 17.04 -2.56
C VAL A 185 0.95 18.11 -3.42
N LYS A 186 -0.28 17.87 -3.90
CA LYS A 186 -1.03 18.85 -4.69
C LYS A 186 -1.30 20.14 -3.92
N ARG A 187 -1.64 20.07 -2.62
CA ARG A 187 -1.82 21.24 -1.76
C ARG A 187 -0.54 22.07 -1.63
N VAL A 188 0.59 21.39 -1.46
CA VAL A 188 1.90 22.06 -1.43
C VAL A 188 2.21 22.76 -2.75
N LEU A 189 1.99 22.08 -3.88
CA LEU A 189 2.22 22.65 -5.23
C LEU A 189 1.29 23.82 -5.56
N ASP A 190 0.06 23.80 -5.01
CA ASP A 190 -0.90 24.90 -5.14
C ASP A 190 -0.64 26.06 -4.17
N GLY A 191 0.40 25.96 -3.34
CA GLY A 191 0.78 27.01 -2.39
C GLY A 191 -0.23 27.23 -1.26
N ARG A 192 -1.01 26.21 -0.88
CA ARG A 192 -1.96 26.33 0.24
C ARG A 192 -1.21 26.57 1.55
N THR A 193 -1.59 27.65 2.24
CA THR A 193 -0.95 28.05 3.50
C THR A 193 -1.68 27.56 4.75
N ILE A 194 -2.85 26.93 4.59
CA ILE A 194 -3.67 26.38 5.66
C ILE A 194 -4.04 24.94 5.29
N LEU A 195 -3.85 24.04 6.24
CA LEU A 195 -4.27 22.64 6.16
C LEU A 195 -5.38 22.36 7.17
N LEU A 196 -6.56 22.00 6.68
CA LEU A 196 -7.64 21.51 7.53
C LEU A 196 -7.54 19.98 7.66
N LEU A 197 -7.72 19.47 8.88
CA LEU A 197 -7.70 18.03 9.13
C LEU A 197 -8.90 17.59 9.96
N ALA A 198 -9.75 16.76 9.37
CA ALA A 198 -10.85 16.10 10.06
C ALA A 198 -10.33 15.23 11.22
N ARG A 199 -11.15 14.99 12.24
CA ARG A 199 -10.79 14.19 13.43
C ARG A 199 -9.45 14.60 14.03
N ARG A 200 -9.10 15.87 13.96
CA ARG A 200 -7.82 16.42 14.41
C ARG A 200 -6.59 15.76 13.78
N GLY A 201 -6.77 15.13 12.60
CA GLY A 201 -5.73 14.38 11.92
C GLY A 201 -5.32 13.08 12.61
N ALA A 202 -6.13 12.56 13.54
CA ALA A 202 -5.81 11.37 14.35
C ALA A 202 -6.03 10.03 13.63
N GLY A 203 -6.59 10.04 12.41
CA GLY A 203 -6.80 8.81 11.63
C GLY A 203 -5.49 8.03 11.42
N ILE A 204 -5.50 6.73 11.68
CA ILE A 204 -4.34 5.85 11.50
C ILE A 204 -4.73 4.71 10.55
N VAL A 205 -4.03 4.64 9.43
CA VAL A 205 -4.12 3.53 8.48
C VAL A 205 -2.70 3.07 8.16
N HIS A 206 -2.27 1.98 8.81
CA HIS A 206 -0.91 1.47 8.71
C HIS A 206 -0.46 1.33 7.24
N GLY A 207 0.70 1.89 6.91
CA GLY A 207 1.33 1.79 5.60
C GLY A 207 2.12 0.50 5.44
N THR A 208 2.46 0.19 4.21
CA THR A 208 3.47 -0.80 3.82
C THR A 208 4.31 -0.20 2.71
N ALA A 209 5.52 0.21 3.00
CA ALA A 209 6.46 0.61 1.97
C ALA A 209 6.81 -0.58 1.07
N ALA A 210 6.83 -0.37 -0.23
CA ALA A 210 7.29 -1.40 -1.17
C ALA A 210 8.71 -1.88 -0.84
N ALA A 211 9.57 -0.99 -0.31
CA ALA A 211 10.90 -1.34 0.15
C ALA A 211 10.91 -2.26 1.38
N ASN A 212 10.00 -2.04 2.36
CA ASN A 212 9.84 -2.91 3.52
C ASN A 212 9.31 -4.28 3.13
N LEU A 213 8.35 -4.30 2.20
CA LEU A 213 7.84 -5.55 1.65
C LEU A 213 8.91 -6.33 0.88
N ALA A 214 9.73 -5.67 0.07
CA ALA A 214 10.86 -6.29 -0.62
C ALA A 214 11.87 -6.90 0.36
N ALA A 215 12.13 -6.22 1.49
CA ALA A 215 12.98 -6.76 2.55
C ALA A 215 12.40 -8.01 3.21
N LEU A 216 11.07 -8.06 3.42
CA LEU A 216 10.40 -9.25 3.92
C LEU A 216 10.48 -10.41 2.91
N ILE A 217 10.24 -10.14 1.63
CA ILE A 217 10.33 -11.15 0.56
C ILE A 217 11.74 -11.76 0.49
N GLU A 218 12.78 -10.95 0.59
CA GLU A 218 14.17 -11.44 0.66
C GLU A 218 14.40 -12.30 1.91
N THR A 219 13.87 -11.89 3.07
CA THR A 219 13.93 -12.70 4.30
C THR A 219 13.27 -14.06 4.12
N ILE A 220 12.10 -14.11 3.47
CA ILE A 220 11.37 -15.35 3.16
C ILE A 220 12.17 -16.22 2.21
N ALA A 221 12.85 -15.65 1.21
CA ALA A 221 13.68 -16.40 0.27
C ALA A 221 14.77 -17.24 0.99
N HIS A 222 15.35 -16.69 2.06
CA HIS A 222 16.35 -17.37 2.89
C HIS A 222 15.75 -18.28 3.98
N ARG A 223 14.45 -18.27 4.15
CA ARG A 223 13.71 -19.02 5.18
C ARG A 223 12.46 -19.66 4.59
N PRO A 224 12.59 -20.63 3.66
CA PRO A 224 11.46 -21.30 3.05
C PRO A 224 10.51 -21.91 4.08
N GLY A 225 9.22 -21.93 3.77
CA GLY A 225 8.21 -22.57 4.65
C GLY A 225 6.80 -22.10 4.35
N THR A 226 5.81 -22.83 4.90
CA THR A 226 4.39 -22.54 4.73
C THR A 226 3.91 -21.69 5.88
N ARG A 227 3.45 -20.46 5.60
CA ARG A 227 3.03 -19.52 6.65
C ARG A 227 2.24 -18.35 6.08
N VAL A 228 1.58 -17.61 6.98
CA VAL A 228 1.02 -16.29 6.73
C VAL A 228 1.85 -15.26 7.50
N LEU A 229 2.13 -14.12 6.88
CA LEU A 229 2.85 -13.01 7.51
C LEU A 229 2.15 -11.70 7.19
N ASN A 230 1.94 -10.86 8.19
CA ASN A 230 1.62 -9.46 7.98
C ASN A 230 2.87 -8.68 7.55
N CYS A 231 2.67 -7.71 6.68
CA CYS A 231 3.69 -6.75 6.30
C CYS A 231 3.17 -5.32 6.45
N ALA A 232 3.83 -4.54 7.26
CA ALA A 232 3.58 -3.11 7.44
C ALA A 232 4.89 -2.40 7.80
N ASP A 233 4.87 -1.08 7.75
CA ASP A 233 6.00 -0.24 8.16
C ASP A 233 6.27 -0.42 9.67
N PRO A 234 7.47 -0.12 10.17
CA PRO A 234 7.77 -0.21 11.59
C PRO A 234 7.03 0.85 12.44
N ASP A 235 6.49 1.88 11.79
CA ASP A 235 5.71 2.96 12.36
C ASP A 235 4.32 3.05 11.71
N ALA A 236 3.34 3.54 12.45
CA ALA A 236 1.97 3.74 11.98
C ALA A 236 1.56 5.21 12.17
N PRO A 237 2.09 6.13 11.37
CA PRO A 237 1.83 7.55 11.55
C PRO A 237 0.35 7.89 11.32
N SER A 238 -0.14 8.87 12.10
CA SER A 238 -1.45 9.48 11.91
C SER A 238 -1.52 10.31 10.62
N ALA A 239 -2.72 10.66 10.18
CA ALA A 239 -2.91 11.53 9.02
C ALA A 239 -2.17 12.88 9.19
N LEU A 240 -2.14 13.45 10.41
CA LEU A 240 -1.40 14.67 10.72
C LEU A 240 0.11 14.47 10.54
N GLU A 241 0.67 13.39 11.08
CA GLU A 241 2.11 13.09 10.97
C GLU A 241 2.51 12.82 9.52
N ILE A 242 1.67 12.16 8.73
CA ILE A 242 1.88 11.98 7.29
C ILE A 242 1.90 13.33 6.56
N CYS A 243 0.93 14.21 6.82
CA CYS A 243 0.89 15.54 6.21
C CYS A 243 2.14 16.37 6.59
N ARG A 244 2.56 16.34 7.85
CA ARG A 244 3.79 17.01 8.32
C ARG A 244 5.05 16.43 7.67
N THR A 245 5.12 15.12 7.53
CA THR A 245 6.24 14.44 6.86
C THR A 245 6.35 14.89 5.40
N ILE A 246 5.24 14.93 4.67
CA ILE A 246 5.23 15.36 3.26
C ILE A 246 5.60 16.84 3.15
N ALA A 247 4.98 17.72 3.96
CA ALA A 247 5.29 19.14 3.97
C ALA A 247 6.76 19.42 4.30
N GLY A 248 7.27 18.78 5.36
CA GLY A 248 8.67 18.92 5.79
C GLY A 248 9.66 18.47 4.71
N HIS A 249 9.39 17.33 4.03
CA HIS A 249 10.22 16.87 2.90
C HIS A 249 10.25 17.87 1.74
N LEU A 250 9.10 18.51 1.47
CA LEU A 250 8.97 19.50 0.38
C LEU A 250 9.35 20.94 0.77
N GLY A 251 9.80 21.16 2.02
CA GLY A 251 10.14 22.48 2.52
C GLY A 251 8.95 23.43 2.61
N HIS A 252 7.73 22.90 2.81
CA HIS A 252 6.50 23.68 2.89
C HIS A 252 6.02 23.85 4.33
N VAL A 253 5.46 25.03 4.63
CA VAL A 253 4.91 25.36 5.94
C VAL A 253 3.47 25.83 5.76
N TRP A 254 2.56 25.32 6.60
CA TRP A 254 1.17 25.74 6.68
C TRP A 254 0.70 25.89 8.13
N GLU A 255 -0.37 26.63 8.32
CA GLU A 255 -1.14 26.61 9.56
C GLU A 255 -2.05 25.38 9.58
N GLU A 256 -2.06 24.65 10.69
CA GLU A 256 -2.87 23.45 10.87
C GLU A 256 -4.17 23.79 11.60
N VAL A 257 -5.31 23.56 10.94
CA VAL A 257 -6.64 23.71 11.53
C VAL A 257 -7.19 22.32 11.82
N LEU A 258 -7.08 21.89 13.07
CA LEU A 258 -7.50 20.57 13.52
C LEU A 258 -9.00 20.60 13.87
N LEU A 259 -9.82 20.02 12.99
CA LEU A 259 -11.27 19.99 13.09
C LEU A 259 -11.72 18.86 14.03
N ASP A 260 -12.68 19.15 14.88
CA ASP A 260 -13.39 18.16 15.70
C ASP A 260 -14.62 17.61 14.97
N ASP A 261 -15.40 16.77 15.68
CA ASP A 261 -16.58 16.10 15.11
C ASP A 261 -17.78 17.05 14.86
N THR A 262 -17.68 18.34 15.28
CA THR A 262 -18.71 19.36 15.01
C THR A 262 -18.50 20.07 13.67
N ALA A 263 -17.35 19.83 13.01
CA ALA A 263 -17.07 20.41 11.70
C ALA A 263 -17.98 19.80 10.62
N PRO A 264 -18.26 20.56 9.53
CA PRO A 264 -19.04 20.04 8.41
C PRO A 264 -18.47 18.73 7.87
N ALA A 265 -19.36 17.77 7.58
CA ALA A 265 -18.99 16.49 7.00
C ALA A 265 -18.23 16.69 5.68
N GLY A 266 -17.21 15.91 5.47
CA GLY A 266 -16.37 15.95 4.26
C GLY A 266 -15.21 16.95 4.31
N LEU A 267 -15.24 17.94 5.22
CA LEU A 267 -14.20 18.94 5.32
C LEU A 267 -12.93 18.39 5.99
N GLY A 268 -11.77 18.71 5.44
CA GLY A 268 -10.46 18.33 5.99
C GLY A 268 -10.16 16.82 5.96
N ARG A 269 -10.88 16.05 5.14
CA ARG A 269 -10.59 14.62 4.96
C ARG A 269 -9.27 14.40 4.24
N THR A 270 -8.66 13.26 4.54
CA THR A 270 -7.44 12.77 3.87
C THR A 270 -7.60 11.29 3.51
N PRO A 271 -6.76 10.75 2.62
CA PRO A 271 -6.76 9.31 2.34
C PRO A 271 -6.51 8.42 3.56
N TRP A 272 -5.96 8.96 4.64
CA TRP A 272 -5.69 8.25 5.91
C TRP A 272 -6.74 8.51 6.99
N ASP A 273 -7.79 9.27 6.68
CA ASP A 273 -8.88 9.52 7.61
C ASP A 273 -9.64 8.21 7.90
N SER A 274 -9.52 7.73 9.12
CA SER A 274 -10.19 6.52 9.61
C SER A 274 -10.71 6.78 11.01
N PRO A 275 -11.99 6.45 11.31
CA PRO A 275 -12.55 6.63 12.65
C PRO A 275 -11.93 5.68 13.69
N HIS A 276 -11.37 4.55 13.24
CA HIS A 276 -10.71 3.57 14.09
C HIS A 276 -9.35 3.22 13.52
N PRO A 277 -8.32 3.03 14.36
CA PRO A 277 -7.00 2.64 13.90
C PRO A 277 -7.03 1.30 13.16
N ILE A 278 -6.25 1.20 12.08
CA ILE A 278 -6.01 -0.05 11.36
C ILE A 278 -4.51 -0.29 11.37
N VAL A 279 -4.05 -1.10 12.33
CA VAL A 279 -2.63 -1.37 12.57
C VAL A 279 -2.41 -2.88 12.55
N LEU A 280 -1.49 -3.36 11.73
CA LEU A 280 -1.09 -4.76 11.67
C LEU A 280 0.01 -5.06 12.69
N ASP A 281 -0.06 -6.22 13.33
CA ASP A 281 1.06 -6.80 14.05
C ASP A 281 2.07 -7.37 13.04
N THR A 282 3.36 -7.10 13.23
CA THR A 282 4.44 -7.58 12.39
C THR A 282 5.45 -8.44 13.16
N SER A 283 5.09 -8.88 14.36
CA SER A 283 5.96 -9.65 15.24
C SER A 283 6.38 -10.99 14.64
N ALA A 284 5.48 -11.67 13.90
CA ALA A 284 5.80 -12.91 13.19
C ALA A 284 6.86 -12.70 12.08
N ALA A 285 6.77 -11.61 11.33
CA ALA A 285 7.78 -11.24 10.35
C ALA A 285 9.12 -10.91 11.03
N THR A 286 9.08 -10.17 12.14
CA THR A 286 10.27 -9.84 12.95
C THR A 286 10.92 -11.11 13.53
N ALA A 287 10.13 -12.04 14.06
CA ALA A 287 10.63 -13.33 14.55
C ALA A 287 11.27 -14.19 13.45
N LEU A 288 10.80 -14.05 12.20
CA LEU A 288 11.45 -14.67 11.04
C LEU A 288 12.80 -14.05 10.69
N GLY A 289 13.15 -12.91 11.28
CA GLY A 289 14.37 -12.15 11.02
C GLY A 289 14.22 -10.98 10.05
N HIS A 290 12.96 -10.60 9.74
CA HIS A 290 12.70 -9.43 8.92
C HIS A 290 13.22 -8.15 9.57
N ARG A 291 13.90 -7.34 8.79
CA ARG A 291 14.35 -5.99 9.16
C ARG A 291 13.81 -5.01 8.13
N PRO A 292 12.90 -4.11 8.51
CA PRO A 292 12.37 -3.10 7.62
C PRO A 292 13.49 -2.22 7.05
N ALA A 293 13.33 -1.78 5.81
CA ALA A 293 14.26 -0.84 5.15
C ALA A 293 14.19 0.57 5.78
N GLY A 294 13.03 0.93 6.35
CA GLY A 294 12.87 2.21 7.04
C GLY A 294 11.44 2.50 7.48
N THR A 295 11.28 3.64 8.16
CA THR A 295 9.98 4.21 8.57
C THR A 295 9.23 4.79 7.37
N TYR A 296 7.95 5.16 7.55
CA TYR A 296 7.19 5.88 6.53
C TYR A 296 7.96 7.09 5.99
N ALA A 297 8.48 7.93 6.89
CA ALA A 297 9.20 9.16 6.51
C ALA A 297 10.41 8.90 5.60
N THR A 298 11.19 7.86 5.88
CA THR A 298 12.39 7.55 5.10
C THR A 298 12.08 6.85 3.78
N THR A 299 11.04 6.01 3.75
CA THR A 299 10.71 5.19 2.57
C THR A 299 9.83 5.92 1.56
N ILE A 300 9.09 6.96 1.99
CA ILE A 300 8.21 7.73 1.08
C ILE A 300 8.97 8.80 0.29
N ALA A 301 10.07 9.33 0.79
CA ALA A 301 10.80 10.46 0.21
C ALA A 301 11.07 10.32 -1.31
N PRO A 302 11.59 9.20 -1.84
CA PRO A 302 11.83 9.06 -3.28
C PRO A 302 10.54 9.09 -4.13
N ALA A 303 9.40 8.66 -3.55
CA ALA A 303 8.12 8.73 -4.25
C ALA A 303 7.59 10.16 -4.30
N LEU A 304 7.78 10.96 -3.25
CA LEU A 304 7.43 12.37 -3.21
C LEU A 304 8.22 13.16 -4.25
N ASP A 305 9.54 12.97 -4.32
CA ASP A 305 10.39 13.60 -5.33
C ASP A 305 9.90 13.31 -6.74
N ARG A 306 9.56 12.05 -7.01
CA ARG A 306 9.06 11.63 -8.32
C ARG A 306 7.70 12.23 -8.67
N LEU A 307 6.79 12.37 -7.69
CA LEU A 307 5.49 13.03 -7.86
C LEU A 307 5.67 14.51 -8.20
N VAL A 308 6.52 15.23 -7.45
CA VAL A 308 6.82 16.65 -7.69
C VAL A 308 7.48 16.85 -9.04
N ASP A 309 8.47 16.04 -9.37
CA ASP A 309 9.16 16.09 -10.66
C ASP A 309 8.23 15.81 -11.85
N ALA A 310 7.29 14.90 -11.70
CA ALA A 310 6.28 14.65 -12.72
C ALA A 310 5.35 15.84 -12.87
N ALA A 311 4.89 16.42 -11.75
CA ALA A 311 4.01 17.59 -11.75
C ALA A 311 4.67 18.82 -12.37
N ARG A 312 5.95 19.09 -12.08
CA ARG A 312 6.73 20.17 -12.70
C ARG A 312 6.86 20.03 -14.22
N ARG A 313 6.76 18.80 -14.74
CA ARG A 313 6.71 18.50 -16.18
C ARG A 313 5.29 18.43 -16.74
N GLY A 314 4.29 18.94 -16.03
CA GLY A 314 2.88 18.94 -16.45
C GLY A 314 2.23 17.57 -16.41
N ARG A 315 2.83 16.57 -15.75
CA ARG A 315 2.27 15.21 -15.60
C ARG A 315 1.71 15.04 -14.20
N ARG A 316 0.53 14.43 -14.11
CA ARG A 316 -0.11 14.06 -12.83
C ARG A 316 -0.26 12.54 -12.73
N PRO A 317 -0.44 11.96 -11.54
CA PRO A 317 -0.77 10.55 -11.39
C PRO A 317 -2.00 10.18 -12.23
N ALA A 318 -2.02 8.98 -12.80
CA ALA A 318 -3.14 8.52 -13.62
C ALA A 318 -4.48 8.50 -12.85
N ASP A 319 -4.39 8.32 -11.53
CA ASP A 319 -5.52 8.29 -10.60
C ASP A 319 -5.72 9.62 -9.83
N ALA A 320 -5.14 10.71 -10.30
CA ALA A 320 -5.22 12.02 -9.65
C ALA A 320 -6.67 12.50 -9.41
N ASP A 321 -7.58 12.15 -10.32
CA ASP A 321 -8.99 12.55 -10.22
C ASP A 321 -9.72 11.84 -9.06
N SER A 322 -9.25 10.69 -8.60
CA SER A 322 -9.80 9.99 -7.44
C SER A 322 -9.53 10.71 -6.10
N PHE A 323 -8.70 11.76 -6.12
CA PHE A 323 -8.36 12.55 -4.94
C PHE A 323 -9.06 13.92 -4.90
N THR A 324 -9.92 14.24 -5.87
CA THR A 324 -10.64 15.54 -5.92
C THR A 324 -11.50 15.78 -4.69
N GLU A 325 -12.07 14.74 -4.09
CA GLU A 325 -12.83 14.84 -2.84
C GLU A 325 -12.01 15.38 -1.65
N TYR A 326 -10.68 15.26 -1.70
CA TYR A 326 -9.77 15.76 -0.67
C TYR A 326 -9.24 17.17 -0.96
N LEU A 327 -9.64 17.79 -2.08
CA LEU A 327 -9.10 19.05 -2.59
C LEU A 327 -10.18 20.11 -2.82
N ASP A 328 -11.30 20.06 -2.05
CA ASP A 328 -12.37 21.06 -2.13
C ASP A 328 -11.96 22.36 -1.42
N TYR A 329 -11.07 23.11 -2.08
CA TYR A 329 -10.56 24.37 -1.56
C TYR A 329 -11.67 25.42 -1.39
N ALA A 330 -12.72 25.38 -2.21
CA ALA A 330 -13.82 26.34 -2.11
C ALA A 330 -14.61 26.13 -0.78
N ALA A 331 -14.88 24.88 -0.41
CA ALA A 331 -15.52 24.57 0.87
C ALA A 331 -14.61 24.93 2.06
N GLU A 332 -13.30 24.68 1.96
CA GLU A 332 -12.32 25.03 2.99
C GLU A 332 -12.24 26.54 3.19
N ASP A 333 -12.11 27.32 2.12
CA ASP A 333 -12.02 28.79 2.16
C ASP A 333 -13.31 29.41 2.71
N ALA A 334 -14.48 28.90 2.33
CA ALA A 334 -15.76 29.33 2.87
C ALA A 334 -15.90 29.03 4.37
N PHE A 335 -15.36 27.90 4.84
CA PHE A 335 -15.35 27.58 6.27
C PHE A 335 -14.42 28.53 7.06
N LEU A 336 -13.22 28.79 6.56
CA LEU A 336 -12.24 29.67 7.19
C LEU A 336 -12.75 31.12 7.27
N ALA A 337 -13.41 31.62 6.21
CA ALA A 337 -13.99 32.95 6.17
C ALA A 337 -15.06 33.13 7.27
N ARG A 338 -15.94 32.14 7.46
CA ARG A 338 -16.95 32.16 8.55
C ARG A 338 -16.31 32.16 9.92
N ARG A 339 -15.25 31.39 10.12
CA ARG A 339 -14.53 31.30 11.40
C ARG A 339 -13.79 32.59 11.74
N GLY A 340 -13.15 33.23 10.75
CA GLY A 340 -12.46 34.52 10.89
C GLY A 340 -13.44 35.67 11.20
N GLY A 341 -14.61 35.69 10.56
CA GLY A 341 -15.67 36.69 10.84
C GLY A 341 -16.27 36.59 12.25
N SER A 342 -16.27 35.41 12.85
CA SER A 342 -16.73 35.20 14.23
C SER A 342 -15.75 35.76 15.30
N LEU A 343 -14.47 35.87 14.97
CA LEU A 343 -13.45 36.43 15.89
C LEU A 343 -13.41 37.97 15.87
N THR A 344 -13.92 38.61 14.82
CA THR A 344 -13.94 40.06 14.68
C THR A 344 -15.27 40.69 15.19
N GLY A 345 -16.31 39.87 15.46
CA GLY A 345 -17.64 40.33 15.89
C GLY A 345 -17.83 40.50 17.42
N GLY A 346 -16.80 40.25 18.22
CA GLY A 346 -16.89 40.24 19.69
C GLY A 346 -16.22 41.41 20.37
N SER A 347 -16.51 42.68 20.00
CA SER A 347 -16.11 43.84 20.81
C SER A 347 -16.95 45.07 20.44
N ALA A 348 -17.84 45.45 21.35
CA ALA A 348 -18.23 46.77 21.78
C ALA A 348 -19.74 46.84 22.12
N THR A 349 -20.10 46.43 23.30
CA THR A 349 -21.15 47.09 24.04
C THR A 349 -20.64 47.44 25.41
N GLY A 350 -19.93 48.57 25.52
CA GLY A 350 -19.69 49.27 26.76
C GLY A 350 -20.98 49.99 27.20
N PRO A 351 -21.30 50.10 28.47
CA PRO A 351 -22.50 50.75 28.96
C PRO A 351 -22.37 52.23 28.78
N ARG A 352 -23.33 52.86 28.08
CA ARG A 352 -23.54 54.30 28.15
C ARG A 352 -24.24 54.64 29.45
N ARG A 353 -23.64 55.49 30.23
CA ARG A 353 -24.35 56.25 31.27
C ARG A 353 -25.14 57.40 30.64
#